data_4cf4c482f0ee0a1ae94ed638d39197b1
#
_entry.id   4cf4c482f0ee0a1ae94ed638d39197b1
#
_cell.length_a   1.000
_cell.length_b   1.000
_cell.length_c   1.000
_cell.angle_alpha   90.00
_cell.angle_beta   90.00
_cell.angle_gamma   90.00
#
_symmetry.space_group_name_H-M   'P 1'
#
loop_
_entity.id
_entity.type
_entity.pdbx_description
1 polymer ?
#
loop_
_entity_poly.entity_id
_entity_poly.type
_entity_poly.pdbx_seq_one_letter_code
_entity_poly.pdbx_strand_id
1 'polypeptide(L)'
;IMNQRTPGFSTNAAPFTDIIYLAFKNTPIVHPTVYSNGQIPANTSQTNPWAAATHSGFISSYKSSLQSVFAVTQDIGKLWHPLKALKAKATFSFDTYAWNSFLRRKTQTTYMATGRDEEGNLLTSITNQGDDYLQYAKEAGGNRTMYLEGQLSYSRLLADNHQIDGLLLYNMRDYVNADAASAIYSLPYRTQGIAARLSYSYKGRYFIEGNFGYNGSENFSKGNKWGFFPSVAGGWLVTNEKFMENALSVLSKLKFRGSYGLVGNDQLAGRRFAFLSTINSGNGFTYGLTGNQGIGGKFEGDFGVEDLSWETVKKTDIGVEIGLWDCVNIQADYFHEKREDIFMQRKTIPETAGFNTNP
;
A
#
# COMPACT_ATOMS: atom_id res chain seq x y z
N ILE A 1 14.11 -8.14 -12.99
CA ILE A 1 15.18 -7.15 -12.76
C ILE A 1 15.01 -6.05 -13.79
N MET A 2 14.99 -4.82 -13.35
CA MET A 2 14.92 -3.63 -14.20
C MET A 2 16.17 -2.78 -13.94
N ASN A 3 16.83 -2.35 -15.03
CA ASN A 3 17.96 -1.42 -14.97
C ASN A 3 17.57 -0.12 -15.68
N GLN A 4 17.79 1.01 -15.05
CA GLN A 4 17.49 2.33 -15.57
C GLN A 4 18.68 3.25 -15.36
N ARG A 5 19.04 4.04 -16.37
CA ARG A 5 20.05 5.09 -16.28
C ARG A 5 19.42 6.44 -16.62
N THR A 6 19.61 7.41 -15.74
CA THR A 6 19.06 8.77 -15.87
C THR A 6 20.15 9.81 -15.69
N PRO A 7 19.96 11.06 -16.17
CA PRO A 7 20.89 12.16 -15.90
C PRO A 7 21.08 12.39 -14.40
N GLY A 8 22.27 12.84 -14.00
CA GLY A 8 22.64 13.04 -12.61
C GLY A 8 21.85 14.12 -11.88
N PHE A 9 21.26 15.05 -12.61
CA PHE A 9 20.36 16.07 -12.04
C PHE A 9 19.00 15.50 -11.61
N SER A 10 18.56 14.43 -12.23
CA SER A 10 17.27 13.79 -11.93
C SER A 10 17.25 13.15 -10.53
N THR A 11 16.06 12.99 -9.98
CA THR A 11 15.81 12.21 -8.76
C THR A 11 15.29 10.82 -9.11
N ASN A 12 15.37 9.88 -8.18
CA ASN A 12 14.76 8.55 -8.36
C ASN A 12 13.23 8.60 -8.43
N ALA A 13 12.63 9.60 -7.79
CA ALA A 13 11.18 9.79 -7.77
C ALA A 13 10.64 10.40 -9.09
N ALA A 14 11.45 11.25 -9.76
CA ALA A 14 11.05 11.98 -10.96
C ALA A 14 12.19 12.04 -12.00
N PRO A 15 12.53 10.91 -12.66
CA PRO A 15 13.78 10.78 -13.41
C PRO A 15 13.92 11.70 -14.62
N PHE A 16 12.85 12.29 -15.14
CA PHE A 16 12.88 13.23 -16.26
C PHE A 16 12.08 14.50 -16.01
N THR A 17 11.14 14.48 -15.07
CA THR A 17 10.21 15.60 -14.81
C THR A 17 10.98 16.85 -14.38
N ASP A 18 12.04 16.71 -13.59
CA ASP A 18 12.85 17.83 -13.13
C ASP A 18 13.51 18.58 -14.29
N ILE A 19 14.04 17.86 -15.30
CA ILE A 19 14.67 18.46 -16.48
C ILE A 19 13.63 19.09 -17.40
N ILE A 20 12.49 18.42 -17.60
CA ILE A 20 11.36 18.97 -18.36
C ILE A 20 10.84 20.25 -17.68
N TYR A 21 10.66 20.24 -16.38
CA TYR A 21 10.27 21.43 -15.62
C TYR A 21 11.26 22.57 -15.80
N LEU A 22 12.57 22.29 -15.72
CA LEU A 22 13.61 23.30 -15.98
C LEU A 22 13.52 23.87 -17.41
N ALA A 23 13.29 23.01 -18.40
CA ALA A 23 13.16 23.44 -19.80
C ALA A 23 11.96 24.36 -20.00
N PHE A 24 10.82 24.10 -19.36
CA PHE A 24 9.66 25.01 -19.40
C PHE A 24 9.84 26.28 -18.59
N LYS A 25 10.58 26.22 -17.48
CA LYS A 25 10.85 27.38 -16.62
C LYS A 25 11.84 28.36 -17.26
N ASN A 26 12.78 27.87 -18.06
CA ASN A 26 13.78 28.69 -18.73
C ASN A 26 13.30 29.14 -20.12
N THR A 27 13.10 30.43 -20.30
CA THR A 27 12.75 30.96 -21.61
C THR A 27 14.01 31.10 -22.50
N PRO A 28 13.89 30.95 -23.84
CA PRO A 28 15.05 31.02 -24.75
C PRO A 28 15.80 32.35 -24.76
N ILE A 29 15.16 33.42 -24.28
CA ILE A 29 15.75 34.77 -24.20
C ILE A 29 16.57 35.00 -22.93
N VAL A 30 16.54 34.13 -21.94
CA VAL A 30 17.29 34.32 -20.69
C VAL A 30 18.79 34.10 -20.90
N HIS A 31 19.15 33.03 -21.59
CA HIS A 31 20.52 32.71 -21.97
C HIS A 31 20.54 31.64 -23.09
N PRO A 32 21.58 31.59 -23.91
CA PRO A 32 21.76 30.50 -24.88
C PRO A 32 22.06 29.18 -24.17
N THR A 33 22.01 28.08 -24.89
CA THR A 33 22.37 26.75 -24.39
C THR A 33 23.84 26.70 -23.93
N VAL A 34 24.73 27.24 -24.76
CA VAL A 34 26.18 27.36 -24.53
C VAL A 34 26.63 28.70 -25.13
N TYR A 35 27.57 29.36 -24.49
CA TYR A 35 28.20 30.56 -25.04
C TYR A 35 29.17 30.22 -26.18
N SER A 36 29.50 31.22 -27.02
CA SER A 36 30.43 31.07 -28.15
C SER A 36 31.84 30.59 -27.75
N ASN A 37 32.25 30.82 -26.52
CA ASN A 37 33.52 30.36 -25.92
C ASN A 37 33.41 28.97 -25.26
N GLY A 38 32.27 28.25 -25.39
CA GLY A 38 32.06 26.92 -24.85
C GLY A 38 31.63 26.92 -23.37
N GLN A 39 31.52 28.07 -22.71
CA GLN A 39 31.07 28.17 -21.32
C GLN A 39 29.57 27.94 -21.21
N ILE A 40 29.16 27.35 -20.07
CA ILE A 40 27.75 27.04 -19.80
C ILE A 40 27.09 28.21 -19.11
N PRO A 41 26.10 28.86 -19.73
CA PRO A 41 25.37 29.96 -19.11
C PRO A 41 24.38 29.47 -18.06
N ALA A 42 24.33 30.17 -16.94
CA ALA A 42 23.21 30.13 -15.98
C ALA A 42 23.23 31.40 -15.15
N ASN A 43 22.10 31.82 -14.61
CA ASN A 43 22.04 32.83 -13.59
C ASN A 43 21.89 32.20 -12.20
N THR A 44 21.92 33.02 -11.16
CA THR A 44 21.84 32.57 -9.77
C THR A 44 20.52 31.87 -9.39
N SER A 45 19.47 32.08 -10.18
CA SER A 45 18.11 31.57 -9.91
C SER A 45 17.61 30.51 -10.91
N GLN A 46 18.33 30.29 -12.01
CA GLN A 46 17.91 29.38 -13.09
C GLN A 46 19.05 28.46 -13.52
N THR A 47 18.82 27.18 -13.43
CA THR A 47 19.75 26.14 -13.88
C THR A 47 19.58 25.92 -15.40
N ASN A 48 20.67 25.79 -16.13
CA ASN A 48 20.65 25.49 -17.56
C ASN A 48 20.15 24.05 -17.79
N PRO A 49 18.98 23.84 -18.47
CA PRO A 49 18.40 22.51 -18.66
C PRO A 49 19.28 21.57 -19.48
N TRP A 50 19.99 22.11 -20.47
CA TRP A 50 20.89 21.33 -21.29
C TRP A 50 22.08 20.81 -20.47
N ALA A 51 22.68 21.65 -19.64
CA ALA A 51 23.75 21.24 -18.75
C ALA A 51 23.28 20.22 -17.70
N ALA A 52 22.08 20.41 -17.16
CA ALA A 52 21.44 19.45 -16.26
C ALA A 52 21.25 18.07 -16.93
N ALA A 53 20.85 18.03 -18.19
CA ALA A 53 20.65 16.78 -18.93
C ALA A 53 21.95 16.08 -19.32
N THR A 54 22.99 16.85 -19.71
CA THR A 54 24.18 16.29 -20.41
C THR A 54 25.44 16.27 -19.56
N HIS A 55 25.60 17.18 -18.60
CA HIS A 55 26.84 17.39 -17.88
C HIS A 55 26.75 17.10 -16.37
N SER A 56 25.57 16.82 -15.83
CA SER A 56 25.37 16.55 -14.39
C SER A 56 25.82 15.15 -13.93
N GLY A 57 26.35 14.33 -14.84
CA GLY A 57 26.68 12.93 -14.58
C GLY A 57 25.48 12.01 -14.78
N PHE A 58 25.36 10.96 -13.98
CA PHE A 58 24.30 9.97 -14.16
C PHE A 58 23.91 9.24 -12.87
N ILE A 59 22.72 8.66 -12.88
CA ILE A 59 22.21 7.74 -11.87
C ILE A 59 21.96 6.40 -12.54
N SER A 60 22.52 5.33 -12.00
CA SER A 60 22.19 3.95 -12.39
C SER A 60 21.36 3.29 -11.32
N SER A 61 20.12 2.95 -11.63
CA SER A 61 19.18 2.32 -10.71
C SER A 61 18.89 0.88 -11.13
N TYR A 62 18.96 -0.03 -10.18
CA TYR A 62 18.63 -1.43 -10.32
C TYR A 62 17.46 -1.76 -9.42
N LYS A 63 16.39 -2.29 -9.99
CA LYS A 63 15.21 -2.75 -9.25
C LYS A 63 15.04 -4.24 -9.47
N SER A 64 14.90 -5.00 -8.40
CA SER A 64 14.64 -6.43 -8.46
C SER A 64 13.42 -6.78 -7.61
N SER A 65 12.60 -7.68 -8.14
CA SER A 65 11.48 -8.27 -7.42
C SER A 65 11.57 -9.78 -7.56
N LEU A 66 11.48 -10.46 -6.44
CA LEU A 66 11.35 -11.91 -6.37
C LEU A 66 10.03 -12.21 -5.68
N GLN A 67 9.19 -13.01 -6.32
CA GLN A 67 7.94 -13.53 -5.77
C GLN A 67 8.00 -15.05 -5.84
N SER A 68 7.83 -15.70 -4.70
CA SER A 68 7.94 -17.14 -4.58
C SER A 68 6.75 -17.67 -3.80
N VAL A 69 6.09 -18.69 -4.35
CA VAL A 69 5.00 -19.40 -3.68
C VAL A 69 5.29 -20.90 -3.74
N PHE A 70 5.30 -21.53 -2.58
CA PHE A 70 5.41 -22.98 -2.42
C PHE A 70 4.12 -23.48 -1.80
N ALA A 71 3.45 -24.41 -2.46
CA ALA A 71 2.22 -24.99 -1.95
C ALA A 71 2.29 -26.53 -2.02
N VAL A 72 1.91 -27.17 -0.93
CA VAL A 72 1.77 -28.62 -0.85
C VAL A 72 0.32 -28.93 -0.49
N THR A 73 -0.31 -29.79 -1.28
CA THR A 73 -1.68 -30.25 -1.03
C THR A 73 -1.66 -31.75 -0.85
N GLN A 74 -2.22 -32.22 0.26
CA GLN A 74 -2.35 -33.62 0.58
C GLN A 74 -3.82 -33.99 0.73
N ASP A 75 -4.25 -35.01 0.02
CA ASP A 75 -5.55 -35.63 0.20
C ASP A 75 -5.46 -36.62 1.38
N ILE A 76 -5.99 -36.19 2.53
CA ILE A 76 -5.95 -36.98 3.78
C ILE A 76 -6.82 -38.24 3.64
N GLY A 77 -7.91 -38.15 2.88
CA GLY A 77 -8.81 -39.28 2.66
C GLY A 77 -8.18 -40.45 1.93
N LYS A 78 -7.10 -40.23 1.17
CA LYS A 78 -6.30 -41.31 0.56
C LYS A 78 -5.41 -42.01 1.54
N LEU A 79 -4.96 -41.33 2.59
CA LEU A 79 -4.12 -41.89 3.64
C LEU A 79 -4.93 -42.54 4.75
N TRP A 80 -6.11 -41.99 5.07
CA TRP A 80 -6.95 -42.48 6.15
C TRP A 80 -8.43 -42.46 5.74
N HIS A 81 -8.95 -43.65 5.47
CA HIS A 81 -10.27 -43.84 4.88
C HIS A 81 -11.46 -43.20 5.64
N PRO A 82 -11.47 -43.08 6.99
CA PRO A 82 -12.52 -42.39 7.71
C PRO A 82 -12.66 -40.91 7.35
N LEU A 83 -11.57 -40.26 6.90
CA LEU A 83 -11.51 -38.84 6.54
C LEU A 83 -11.62 -38.61 5.02
N LYS A 84 -12.41 -39.45 4.32
CA LYS A 84 -12.72 -39.22 2.89
C LYS A 84 -13.20 -37.80 2.68
N ALA A 85 -12.69 -37.16 1.61
CA ALA A 85 -13.01 -35.80 1.23
C ALA A 85 -12.34 -34.67 2.05
N LEU A 86 -11.46 -35.01 3.00
CA LEU A 86 -10.62 -34.02 3.70
C LEU A 86 -9.30 -33.82 2.94
N LYS A 87 -8.98 -32.57 2.65
CA LYS A 87 -7.69 -32.15 2.06
C LYS A 87 -7.02 -31.15 2.97
N ALA A 88 -5.70 -31.31 3.12
CA ALA A 88 -4.84 -30.34 3.79
C ALA A 88 -3.97 -29.65 2.76
N LYS A 89 -3.79 -28.34 2.90
CA LYS A 89 -2.88 -27.54 2.08
C LYS A 89 -2.03 -26.69 2.99
N ALA A 90 -0.74 -26.64 2.71
CA ALA A 90 0.19 -25.69 3.32
C ALA A 90 0.76 -24.81 2.20
N THR A 91 0.78 -23.50 2.43
CA THR A 91 1.31 -22.52 1.48
C THR A 91 2.33 -21.65 2.21
N PHE A 92 3.50 -21.47 1.61
CA PHE A 92 4.51 -20.51 2.02
C PHE A 92 4.82 -19.59 0.86
N SER A 93 4.77 -18.27 1.10
CA SER A 93 5.20 -17.25 0.14
C SER A 93 6.31 -16.39 0.73
N PHE A 94 7.29 -16.12 -0.11
CA PHE A 94 8.38 -15.19 0.20
C PHE A 94 8.52 -14.21 -0.97
N ASP A 95 8.18 -12.96 -0.69
CA ASP A 95 8.25 -11.88 -1.66
C ASP A 95 9.27 -10.84 -1.19
N THR A 96 10.13 -10.41 -2.08
CA THR A 96 11.06 -9.34 -1.79
C THR A 96 11.16 -8.37 -2.97
N TYR A 97 11.25 -7.11 -2.65
CA TYR A 97 11.55 -6.03 -3.57
C TYR A 97 12.77 -5.29 -3.04
N ALA A 98 13.77 -5.11 -3.89
CA ALA A 98 14.96 -4.35 -3.58
C ALA A 98 15.30 -3.38 -4.70
N TRP A 99 15.76 -2.20 -4.34
CA TRP A 99 16.29 -1.24 -5.28
C TRP A 99 17.63 -0.68 -4.77
N ASN A 100 18.51 -0.39 -5.71
CA ASN A 100 19.78 0.23 -5.46
C ASN A 100 20.01 1.28 -6.53
N SER A 101 20.50 2.45 -6.15
CA SER A 101 20.87 3.53 -7.04
C SER A 101 22.29 3.99 -6.74
N PHE A 102 23.09 3.99 -7.80
CA PHE A 102 24.45 4.53 -7.76
C PHE A 102 24.44 5.87 -8.46
N LEU A 103 24.71 6.90 -7.69
CA LEU A 103 24.67 8.30 -8.10
C LEU A 103 26.11 8.76 -8.36
N ARG A 104 26.38 9.22 -9.57
CA ARG A 104 27.63 9.85 -9.96
C ARG A 104 27.29 11.21 -10.52
N ARG A 105 27.28 12.21 -9.66
CA ARG A 105 26.79 13.55 -9.94
C ARG A 105 27.91 14.57 -9.83
N LYS A 106 27.80 15.64 -10.62
CA LYS A 106 28.57 16.87 -10.40
C LYS A 106 27.73 18.09 -10.74
N THR A 107 27.98 19.15 -10.04
CA THR A 107 27.50 20.49 -10.40
C THR A 107 28.43 21.07 -11.45
N GLN A 108 27.91 21.72 -12.48
CA GLN A 108 28.72 22.39 -13.48
C GLN A 108 29.06 23.80 -13.05
N THR A 109 30.29 24.24 -13.34
CA THR A 109 30.63 25.66 -13.28
C THR A 109 29.82 26.39 -14.33
N THR A 110 29.12 27.44 -13.92
CA THR A 110 28.26 28.23 -14.81
C THR A 110 28.65 29.69 -14.78
N TYR A 111 28.35 30.37 -15.88
CA TYR A 111 28.85 31.72 -16.17
C TYR A 111 27.68 32.63 -16.60
N MET A 112 27.85 33.93 -16.35
CA MET A 112 26.97 34.97 -16.87
C MET A 112 27.81 35.94 -17.70
N ALA A 113 27.31 36.26 -18.88
CA ALA A 113 27.96 37.28 -19.73
C ALA A 113 27.84 38.67 -19.09
N THR A 114 28.95 39.36 -19.00
CA THR A 114 29.04 40.72 -18.42
C THR A 114 29.31 41.79 -19.46
N GLY A 115 29.79 41.42 -20.66
CA GLY A 115 30.09 42.33 -21.74
C GLY A 115 30.94 41.70 -22.83
N ARG A 116 31.57 42.57 -23.63
CA ARG A 116 32.58 42.18 -24.64
C ARG A 116 33.82 43.10 -24.48
N ASP A 117 34.96 42.55 -24.78
CA ASP A 117 36.20 43.34 -24.84
C ASP A 117 36.27 44.13 -26.20
N GLU A 118 37.36 44.91 -26.35
CA GLU A 118 37.61 45.70 -27.57
C GLU A 118 37.77 44.83 -28.84
N GLU A 119 38.15 43.56 -28.65
CA GLU A 119 38.34 42.58 -29.75
C GLU A 119 37.05 41.81 -30.04
N GLY A 120 35.98 42.06 -29.29
CA GLY A 120 34.65 41.42 -29.43
C GLY A 120 34.47 40.09 -28.72
N ASN A 121 35.45 39.62 -27.94
CA ASN A 121 35.36 38.40 -27.13
C ASN A 121 34.41 38.59 -25.96
N LEU A 122 33.71 37.50 -25.59
CA LEU A 122 32.72 37.50 -24.52
C LEU A 122 33.42 37.55 -23.14
N LEU A 123 33.11 38.57 -22.36
CA LEU A 123 33.51 38.67 -20.98
C LEU A 123 32.43 37.98 -20.09
N THR A 124 32.88 37.14 -19.17
CA THR A 124 31.97 36.37 -18.30
C THR A 124 32.41 36.43 -16.85
N SER A 125 31.44 36.30 -15.95
CA SER A 125 31.68 36.08 -14.52
C SER A 125 31.12 34.74 -14.10
N ILE A 126 31.76 34.05 -13.14
CA ILE A 126 31.27 32.81 -12.58
C ILE A 126 30.02 33.09 -11.74
N THR A 127 28.91 32.41 -12.05
CA THR A 127 27.67 32.49 -11.27
C THR A 127 27.54 31.34 -10.27
N ASN A 128 28.12 30.19 -10.59
CA ASN A 128 28.23 29.07 -9.67
C ASN A 128 29.53 28.31 -9.95
N GLN A 129 30.30 28.08 -8.90
CA GLN A 129 31.47 27.21 -8.98
C GLN A 129 31.04 25.77 -8.88
N GLY A 130 31.38 24.98 -9.87
CA GLY A 130 31.02 23.54 -9.94
C GLY A 130 32.07 22.62 -9.36
N ASP A 131 31.82 21.34 -9.47
CA ASP A 131 32.71 20.27 -9.05
C ASP A 131 33.65 19.87 -10.21
N ASP A 132 34.93 19.60 -9.93
CA ASP A 132 35.92 19.16 -10.92
C ASP A 132 35.67 17.70 -11.36
N TYR A 133 35.15 16.86 -10.47
CA TYR A 133 34.93 15.45 -10.69
C TYR A 133 33.55 14.99 -10.21
N LEU A 134 33.13 13.81 -10.68
CA LEU A 134 31.88 13.18 -10.29
C LEU A 134 31.93 12.71 -8.84
N GLN A 135 31.07 13.25 -8.01
CA GLN A 135 30.86 12.76 -6.66
C GLN A 135 30.07 11.45 -6.69
N TYR A 136 30.36 10.56 -5.73
CA TYR A 136 29.70 9.28 -5.60
C TYR A 136 28.77 9.26 -4.37
N ALA A 137 27.55 8.81 -4.59
CA ALA A 137 26.62 8.46 -3.53
C ALA A 137 25.90 7.15 -3.85
N LYS A 138 25.38 6.48 -2.82
CA LYS A 138 24.59 5.27 -2.96
C LYS A 138 23.30 5.42 -2.17
N GLU A 139 22.20 5.05 -2.80
CA GLU A 139 20.89 4.92 -2.17
C GLU A 139 20.41 3.49 -2.36
N ALA A 140 19.77 2.92 -1.36
CA ALA A 140 19.23 1.56 -1.43
C ALA A 140 18.04 1.42 -0.50
N GLY A 141 17.10 0.61 -0.89
CA GLY A 141 15.92 0.31 -0.10
C GLY A 141 15.22 -0.94 -0.58
N GLY A 142 14.11 -1.27 0.06
CA GLY A 142 13.32 -2.43 -0.31
C GLY A 142 12.35 -2.86 0.77
N ASN A 143 11.65 -3.93 0.48
CA ASN A 143 10.75 -4.57 1.43
C ASN A 143 10.76 -6.08 1.28
N ARG A 144 10.26 -6.76 2.28
CA ARG A 144 10.10 -8.20 2.33
C ARG A 144 8.75 -8.55 2.93
N THR A 145 8.06 -9.49 2.30
CA THR A 145 6.85 -10.11 2.85
C THR A 145 7.07 -11.61 2.99
N MET A 146 6.76 -12.16 4.14
CA MET A 146 6.63 -13.59 4.37
C MET A 146 5.18 -13.90 4.70
N TYR A 147 4.65 -14.96 4.09
CA TYR A 147 3.30 -15.43 4.32
C TYR A 147 3.30 -16.94 4.51
N LEU A 148 2.63 -17.38 5.55
CA LEU A 148 2.40 -18.79 5.84
C LEU A 148 0.91 -19.03 6.00
N GLU A 149 0.40 -20.09 5.37
CA GLU A 149 -0.99 -20.50 5.44
C GLU A 149 -1.10 -22.01 5.61
N GLY A 150 -1.94 -22.44 6.52
CA GLY A 150 -2.39 -23.81 6.65
C GLY A 150 -3.90 -23.88 6.43
N GLN A 151 -4.37 -24.77 5.57
CA GLN A 151 -5.77 -24.90 5.18
C GLN A 151 -6.21 -26.36 5.31
N LEU A 152 -7.38 -26.60 5.92
CA LEU A 152 -8.12 -27.85 5.86
C LEU A 152 -9.42 -27.59 5.11
N SER A 153 -9.71 -28.39 4.11
CA SER A 153 -10.96 -28.31 3.34
C SER A 153 -11.65 -29.67 3.28
N TYR A 154 -12.95 -29.65 3.48
CA TYR A 154 -13.82 -30.80 3.41
C TYR A 154 -14.95 -30.49 2.44
N SER A 155 -15.26 -31.43 1.52
CA SER A 155 -16.37 -31.29 0.58
C SER A 155 -16.97 -32.65 0.28
N ARG A 156 -18.24 -32.83 0.62
CA ARG A 156 -18.91 -34.14 0.44
C ARG A 156 -20.40 -33.99 0.15
N LEU A 157 -20.84 -34.74 -0.85
CA LEU A 157 -22.24 -35.00 -1.10
C LEU A 157 -22.70 -36.26 -0.34
N LEU A 158 -23.67 -36.12 0.53
CA LEU A 158 -24.26 -37.20 1.34
C LEU A 158 -25.68 -37.50 0.85
N ALA A 159 -25.98 -38.78 0.72
CA ALA A 159 -27.32 -39.27 0.31
C ALA A 159 -27.86 -38.53 -0.92
N ASP A 160 -27.01 -38.17 -1.88
CA ASP A 160 -27.30 -37.49 -3.16
C ASP A 160 -28.04 -36.12 -3.06
N ASN A 161 -28.33 -35.68 -1.84
CA ASN A 161 -29.14 -34.48 -1.61
C ASN A 161 -28.51 -33.45 -0.68
N HIS A 162 -27.51 -33.84 0.11
CA HIS A 162 -26.92 -32.99 1.17
C HIS A 162 -25.47 -32.70 0.83
N GLN A 163 -25.20 -31.52 0.30
CA GLN A 163 -23.81 -31.05 0.11
C GLN A 163 -23.33 -30.32 1.34
N ILE A 164 -22.22 -30.76 1.87
CA ILE A 164 -21.52 -30.10 3.00
C ILE A 164 -20.13 -29.72 2.56
N ASP A 165 -19.78 -28.45 2.71
CA ASP A 165 -18.46 -27.90 2.45
C ASP A 165 -17.94 -27.18 3.69
N GLY A 166 -16.75 -27.54 4.12
CA GLY A 166 -16.08 -26.94 5.27
C GLY A 166 -14.69 -26.43 4.90
N LEU A 167 -14.30 -25.33 5.47
CA LEU A 167 -12.96 -24.75 5.35
C LEU A 167 -12.51 -24.28 6.72
N LEU A 168 -11.30 -24.66 7.12
CA LEU A 168 -10.59 -24.07 8.25
C LEU A 168 -9.24 -23.60 7.74
N LEU A 169 -8.89 -22.35 8.02
CA LEU A 169 -7.67 -21.70 7.55
C LEU A 169 -6.99 -21.00 8.73
N TYR A 170 -5.68 -21.17 8.84
CA TYR A 170 -4.81 -20.33 9.65
C TYR A 170 -3.80 -19.64 8.77
N ASN A 171 -3.58 -18.35 8.97
CA ASN A 171 -2.56 -17.61 8.26
C ASN A 171 -1.74 -16.71 9.19
N MET A 172 -0.54 -16.40 8.73
CA MET A 172 0.32 -15.37 9.31
C MET A 172 1.10 -14.64 8.23
N ARG A 173 1.29 -13.35 8.42
CA ARG A 173 2.03 -12.47 7.52
C ARG A 173 3.00 -11.62 8.31
N ASP A 174 4.22 -11.50 7.80
CA ASP A 174 5.27 -10.61 8.29
C ASP A 174 5.74 -9.74 7.13
N TYR A 175 5.59 -8.42 7.27
CA TYR A 175 6.05 -7.44 6.30
C TYR A 175 7.06 -6.52 6.95
N VAL A 176 8.22 -6.33 6.30
CA VAL A 176 9.30 -5.43 6.75
C VAL A 176 9.61 -4.44 5.64
N ASN A 177 9.64 -3.17 5.98
CA ASN A 177 10.10 -2.11 5.10
C ASN A 177 11.53 -1.71 5.53
N ALA A 178 12.54 -1.98 4.68
CA ALA A 178 13.93 -1.61 4.93
C ALA A 178 14.25 -0.14 4.60
N ASP A 179 13.31 0.57 3.93
CA ASP A 179 13.42 1.98 3.53
C ASP A 179 12.38 2.84 4.28
N ALA A 180 12.23 2.57 5.56
CA ALA A 180 11.25 3.26 6.38
C ALA A 180 11.75 4.64 6.83
N ALA A 181 10.89 5.64 6.73
CA ALA A 181 11.19 7.03 7.08
C ALA A 181 11.39 7.27 8.58
N SER A 182 10.95 6.35 9.44
CA SER A 182 11.10 6.46 10.90
C SER A 182 11.23 5.09 11.57
N ALA A 183 11.71 5.08 12.82
CA ALA A 183 11.85 3.88 13.63
C ALA A 183 10.53 3.09 13.77
N ILE A 184 9.39 3.77 13.94
CA ILE A 184 8.07 3.13 14.04
C ILE A 184 7.72 2.40 12.75
N TYR A 185 7.94 3.01 11.59
CA TYR A 185 7.66 2.40 10.29
C TYR A 185 8.68 1.31 9.89
N SER A 186 9.85 1.25 10.54
CA SER A 186 10.83 0.18 10.33
C SER A 186 10.48 -1.11 11.06
N LEU A 187 9.60 -1.06 12.06
CA LEU A 187 9.14 -2.25 12.77
C LEU A 187 8.34 -3.17 11.82
N PRO A 188 8.47 -4.49 11.96
CA PRO A 188 7.70 -5.43 11.18
C PRO A 188 6.19 -5.19 11.32
N TYR A 189 5.44 -5.33 10.25
CA TYR A 189 3.98 -5.35 10.29
C TYR A 189 3.49 -6.80 10.24
N ARG A 190 2.94 -7.26 11.34
CA ARG A 190 2.53 -8.65 11.52
C ARG A 190 1.03 -8.75 11.70
N THR A 191 0.44 -9.67 10.96
CA THR A 191 -0.94 -10.08 11.12
C THR A 191 -1.02 -11.59 11.16
N GLN A 192 -1.98 -12.11 11.89
CA GLN A 192 -2.29 -13.54 11.91
C GLN A 192 -3.79 -13.72 12.12
N GLY A 193 -4.30 -14.86 11.68
CA GLY A 193 -5.72 -15.10 11.84
C GLY A 193 -6.11 -16.55 11.63
N ILE A 194 -7.28 -16.86 12.17
CA ILE A 194 -8.01 -18.10 11.90
C ILE A 194 -9.29 -17.71 11.20
N ALA A 195 -9.62 -18.40 10.11
CA ALA A 195 -10.90 -18.28 9.44
C ALA A 195 -11.53 -19.65 9.28
N ALA A 196 -12.84 -19.73 9.47
CA ALA A 196 -13.59 -20.94 9.17
C ALA A 196 -14.83 -20.61 8.39
N ARG A 197 -15.24 -21.53 7.52
CA ARG A 197 -16.47 -21.48 6.74
C ARG A 197 -17.11 -22.86 6.75
N LEU A 198 -18.43 -22.89 6.94
CA LEU A 198 -19.26 -24.07 6.78
C LEU A 198 -20.44 -23.71 5.89
N SER A 199 -20.57 -24.38 4.77
CA SER A 199 -21.72 -24.25 3.89
C SER A 199 -22.45 -25.57 3.74
N TYR A 200 -23.76 -25.48 3.67
CA TYR A 200 -24.65 -26.61 3.48
C TYR A 200 -25.66 -26.26 2.42
N SER A 201 -25.90 -27.21 1.51
CA SER A 201 -27.02 -27.11 0.58
C SER A 201 -27.84 -28.40 0.54
N TYR A 202 -29.17 -28.23 0.41
CA TYR A 202 -30.10 -29.32 0.30
C TYR A 202 -30.75 -29.35 -1.10
N LYS A 203 -30.55 -30.44 -1.81
CA LYS A 203 -31.04 -30.67 -3.17
C LYS A 203 -30.75 -29.56 -4.18
N GLY A 204 -29.70 -28.75 -3.94
CA GLY A 204 -29.40 -27.57 -4.75
C GLY A 204 -30.51 -26.50 -4.73
N ARG A 205 -31.37 -26.48 -3.70
CA ARG A 205 -32.46 -25.53 -3.53
C ARG A 205 -32.22 -24.55 -2.40
N TYR A 206 -31.91 -25.07 -1.24
CA TYR A 206 -31.69 -24.30 -0.01
C TYR A 206 -30.21 -24.27 0.27
N PHE A 207 -29.71 -23.09 0.57
CA PHE A 207 -28.30 -22.84 0.88
C PHE A 207 -28.20 -22.09 2.20
N ILE A 208 -27.32 -22.52 3.08
CA ILE A 208 -26.95 -21.80 4.28
C ILE A 208 -25.43 -21.84 4.42
N GLU A 209 -24.85 -20.71 4.78
CA GLU A 209 -23.43 -20.59 5.03
C GLU A 209 -23.19 -19.78 6.32
N GLY A 210 -22.31 -20.29 7.15
CA GLY A 210 -21.75 -19.55 8.28
C GLY A 210 -20.25 -19.46 8.13
N ASN A 211 -19.69 -18.28 8.39
CA ASN A 211 -18.26 -18.12 8.42
C ASN A 211 -17.84 -17.14 9.52
N PHE A 212 -16.59 -17.20 9.94
CA PHE A 212 -15.99 -16.23 10.83
C PHE A 212 -14.51 -16.06 10.52
N GLY A 213 -13.99 -14.86 10.82
CA GLY A 213 -12.59 -14.55 10.96
C GLY A 213 -12.27 -14.14 12.40
N TYR A 214 -11.19 -14.68 12.95
CA TYR A 214 -10.60 -14.24 14.20
C TYR A 214 -9.17 -13.79 13.92
N ASN A 215 -9.00 -12.48 13.79
CA ASN A 215 -7.78 -11.86 13.26
C ASN A 215 -7.06 -11.04 14.32
N GLY A 216 -5.74 -11.14 14.36
CA GLY A 216 -4.87 -10.36 15.23
C GLY A 216 -3.97 -9.42 14.41
N SER A 217 -3.87 -8.16 14.85
CA SER A 217 -3.01 -7.14 14.26
C SER A 217 -2.10 -6.51 15.32
N GLU A 218 -0.85 -6.26 14.96
CA GLU A 218 0.09 -5.56 15.82
C GLU A 218 -0.13 -4.04 15.85
N ASN A 219 -1.05 -3.51 15.03
CA ASN A 219 -1.42 -2.10 15.08
C ASN A 219 -2.11 -1.69 16.39
N PHE A 220 -2.59 -2.66 17.15
CA PHE A 220 -3.32 -2.44 18.40
C PHE A 220 -2.53 -2.87 19.64
N SER A 221 -2.86 -2.28 20.79
CA SER A 221 -2.29 -2.64 22.09
C SER A 221 -2.59 -4.09 22.46
N LYS A 222 -1.87 -4.64 23.44
CA LYS A 222 -1.92 -6.07 23.79
C LYS A 222 -3.35 -6.59 24.08
N GLY A 223 -4.23 -5.76 24.67
CA GLY A 223 -5.62 -6.14 24.98
C GLY A 223 -6.56 -6.13 23.77
N ASN A 224 -6.27 -5.31 22.76
CA ASN A 224 -7.17 -5.00 21.64
C ASN A 224 -6.73 -5.58 20.29
N LYS A 225 -5.68 -6.42 20.28
CA LYS A 225 -5.11 -6.99 19.05
C LYS A 225 -6.07 -7.86 18.25
N TRP A 226 -7.00 -8.54 18.92
CA TRP A 226 -7.82 -9.57 18.32
C TRP A 226 -9.24 -9.09 18.06
N GLY A 227 -9.72 -9.29 16.82
CA GLY A 227 -11.08 -9.02 16.41
C GLY A 227 -11.80 -10.29 15.93
N PHE A 228 -13.08 -10.44 16.29
CA PHE A 228 -13.94 -11.54 15.86
C PHE A 228 -15.01 -11.02 14.90
N PHE A 229 -15.04 -11.59 13.69
CA PHE A 229 -15.86 -11.11 12.57
C PHE A 229 -16.69 -12.26 12.00
N PRO A 230 -17.85 -12.58 12.58
CA PRO A 230 -18.75 -13.60 12.08
C PRO A 230 -19.61 -13.09 10.93
N SER A 231 -20.05 -14.02 10.06
CA SER A 231 -21.10 -13.75 9.09
C SER A 231 -21.94 -14.98 8.81
N VAL A 232 -23.17 -14.75 8.37
CA VAL A 232 -24.13 -15.78 7.96
C VAL A 232 -24.77 -15.37 6.64
N ALA A 233 -25.01 -16.34 5.77
CA ALA A 233 -25.72 -16.15 4.51
C ALA A 233 -26.70 -17.28 4.27
N GLY A 234 -27.80 -16.96 3.59
CA GLY A 234 -28.81 -17.92 3.15
C GLY A 234 -29.22 -17.68 1.70
N GLY A 235 -29.65 -18.72 1.03
CA GLY A 235 -30.13 -18.65 -0.34
C GLY A 235 -31.18 -19.67 -0.62
N TRP A 236 -32.15 -19.33 -1.50
CA TRP A 236 -33.19 -20.22 -1.99
C TRP A 236 -33.27 -20.10 -3.51
N LEU A 237 -33.00 -21.22 -4.17
CA LEU A 237 -33.14 -21.34 -5.61
C LEU A 237 -34.52 -21.89 -5.89
N VAL A 238 -35.48 -21.00 -6.13
CA VAL A 238 -36.90 -21.27 -6.28
C VAL A 238 -37.17 -22.10 -7.54
N THR A 239 -36.44 -21.85 -8.62
CA THR A 239 -36.61 -22.60 -9.89
C THR A 239 -36.30 -24.09 -9.77
N ASN A 240 -35.57 -24.53 -8.74
CA ASN A 240 -35.36 -25.95 -8.49
C ASN A 240 -36.52 -26.62 -7.73
N GLU A 241 -37.59 -25.89 -7.39
CA GLU A 241 -38.76 -26.46 -6.74
C GLU A 241 -39.71 -27.11 -7.75
N LYS A 242 -40.36 -28.19 -7.33
CA LYS A 242 -41.30 -28.95 -8.21
C LYS A 242 -42.43 -28.11 -8.77
N PHE A 243 -42.93 -27.13 -8.01
CA PHE A 243 -44.02 -26.26 -8.46
C PHE A 243 -43.62 -25.29 -9.56
N MET A 244 -42.33 -25.12 -9.81
CA MET A 244 -41.76 -24.23 -10.83
C MET A 244 -41.55 -24.94 -12.19
N GLU A 245 -41.69 -26.25 -12.28
CA GLU A 245 -41.41 -27.02 -13.51
C GLU A 245 -42.09 -26.44 -14.76
N ASN A 246 -43.35 -26.01 -14.63
CA ASN A 246 -44.13 -25.43 -15.74
C ASN A 246 -43.68 -24.00 -16.12
N ALA A 247 -42.98 -23.30 -15.26
CA ALA A 247 -42.52 -21.93 -15.48
C ALA A 247 -41.11 -21.86 -16.06
N LEU A 248 -40.34 -22.94 -16.08
CA LEU A 248 -38.94 -22.99 -16.48
C LEU A 248 -38.70 -22.55 -17.93
N SER A 249 -39.70 -22.67 -18.81
CA SER A 249 -39.63 -22.22 -20.20
C SER A 249 -39.45 -20.68 -20.31
N VAL A 250 -39.95 -19.95 -19.33
CA VAL A 250 -39.89 -18.48 -19.28
C VAL A 250 -38.89 -18.02 -18.18
N LEU A 251 -39.04 -18.59 -16.98
CA LEU A 251 -38.23 -18.22 -15.80
C LEU A 251 -37.16 -19.29 -15.56
N SER A 252 -36.03 -19.15 -16.23
CA SER A 252 -34.94 -20.12 -16.17
C SER A 252 -34.18 -20.10 -14.84
N LYS A 253 -34.20 -18.97 -14.12
CA LYS A 253 -33.58 -18.83 -12.81
C LYS A 253 -34.38 -17.87 -11.93
N LEU A 254 -34.68 -18.28 -10.72
CA LEU A 254 -35.14 -17.40 -9.66
C LEU A 254 -34.47 -17.81 -8.35
N LYS A 255 -33.59 -16.94 -7.86
CA LYS A 255 -32.86 -17.18 -6.62
C LYS A 255 -32.96 -15.95 -5.70
N PHE A 256 -33.34 -16.17 -4.47
CA PHE A 256 -33.24 -15.20 -3.38
C PHE A 256 -32.00 -15.49 -2.56
N ARG A 257 -31.34 -14.43 -2.11
CA ARG A 257 -30.19 -14.53 -1.23
C ARG A 257 -30.19 -13.41 -0.19
N GLY A 258 -29.60 -13.68 0.95
CA GLY A 258 -29.40 -12.68 1.99
C GLY A 258 -28.19 -13.01 2.83
N SER A 259 -27.50 -12.00 3.28
CA SER A 259 -26.36 -12.15 4.17
C SER A 259 -26.32 -11.02 5.22
N TYR A 260 -25.76 -11.36 6.37
CA TYR A 260 -25.40 -10.42 7.42
C TYR A 260 -24.04 -10.80 7.98
N GLY A 261 -23.16 -9.81 8.15
CA GLY A 261 -21.83 -10.08 8.68
C GLY A 261 -21.13 -8.85 9.21
N LEU A 262 -20.10 -9.13 10.00
CA LEU A 262 -19.16 -8.16 10.52
C LEU A 262 -17.84 -8.26 9.74
N VAL A 263 -17.24 -7.10 9.42
CA VAL A 263 -15.91 -7.00 8.80
C VAL A 263 -15.06 -6.06 9.64
N GLY A 264 -13.85 -6.48 9.97
CA GLY A 264 -12.87 -5.65 10.69
C GLY A 264 -11.88 -5.00 9.74
N ASN A 265 -11.46 -3.77 10.09
CA ASN A 265 -10.39 -3.06 9.43
C ASN A 265 -9.36 -2.60 10.47
N ASP A 266 -8.08 -2.89 10.24
CA ASP A 266 -6.95 -2.50 11.11
C ASP A 266 -6.15 -1.32 10.54
N GLN A 267 -6.65 -0.67 9.48
CA GLN A 267 -6.02 0.48 8.85
C GLN A 267 -6.33 1.76 9.61
N LEU A 268 -5.31 2.42 10.12
CA LEU A 268 -5.41 3.61 10.96
C LEU A 268 -5.02 4.87 10.18
N ALA A 269 -5.66 5.11 9.03
CA ALA A 269 -5.37 6.26 8.16
C ALA A 269 -3.86 6.44 7.85
N GLY A 270 -3.13 5.34 7.69
CA GLY A 270 -1.69 5.33 7.42
C GLY A 270 -0.79 5.37 8.65
N ARG A 271 -1.35 5.55 9.85
CA ARG A 271 -0.58 5.45 11.11
C ARG A 271 -0.34 3.98 11.46
N ARG A 272 0.77 3.73 12.14
CA ARG A 272 1.11 2.43 12.74
C ARG A 272 1.33 2.60 14.22
N PHE A 273 0.94 1.58 14.98
CA PHE A 273 1.12 1.57 16.43
C PHE A 273 0.57 2.84 17.10
N ALA A 274 -0.61 3.29 16.67
CA ALA A 274 -1.21 4.54 17.15
C ALA A 274 -1.53 4.55 18.65
N PHE A 275 -1.31 3.43 19.36
CA PHE A 275 -1.35 3.35 20.82
C PHE A 275 -0.05 3.83 21.49
N LEU A 276 1.01 4.13 20.72
CA LEU A 276 2.27 4.66 21.22
C LEU A 276 2.33 6.17 21.04
N SER A 277 2.68 6.88 22.11
CA SER A 277 3.04 8.29 22.04
C SER A 277 4.44 8.46 21.46
N THR A 278 4.66 9.53 20.71
CA THR A 278 5.95 9.85 20.10
C THR A 278 6.50 11.16 20.63
N ILE A 279 7.84 11.25 20.66
CA ILE A 279 8.56 12.49 20.99
C ILE A 279 9.44 12.81 19.80
N ASN A 280 9.24 14.00 19.24
CA ASN A 280 9.98 14.50 18.11
C ASN A 280 11.15 15.42 18.56
N SER A 281 12.17 15.55 17.72
CA SER A 281 13.25 16.50 17.89
C SER A 281 12.95 17.76 17.09
N GLY A 282 13.20 18.91 17.63
CA GLY A 282 12.96 20.22 17.01
C GLY A 282 12.63 21.28 18.05
N ASN A 283 12.11 22.43 17.59
CA ASN A 283 11.70 23.53 18.46
C ASN A 283 12.73 23.88 19.55
N GLY A 284 14.00 23.95 19.16
CA GLY A 284 15.07 24.34 20.06
C GLY A 284 15.04 25.81 20.39
N PHE A 285 15.84 26.20 21.34
CA PHE A 285 16.03 27.59 21.74
C PHE A 285 17.38 28.11 21.24
N THR A 286 17.38 29.30 20.67
CA THR A 286 18.61 30.02 20.29
C THR A 286 18.92 31.11 21.29
N TYR A 287 20.17 31.25 21.68
CA TYR A 287 20.63 32.23 22.66
C TYR A 287 21.97 32.86 22.25
N GLY A 288 22.42 33.82 23.05
CA GLY A 288 23.62 34.63 22.77
C GLY A 288 23.26 35.96 22.10
N LEU A 289 24.18 36.92 22.14
CA LEU A 289 24.01 38.29 21.64
C LEU A 289 23.62 38.35 20.14
N THR A 290 24.06 37.38 19.36
CA THR A 290 23.78 37.25 17.92
C THR A 290 22.83 36.12 17.59
N GLY A 291 22.25 35.43 18.58
CA GLY A 291 21.37 34.28 18.38
C GLY A 291 22.03 33.08 17.67
N ASN A 292 23.35 32.98 17.73
CA ASN A 292 24.11 31.97 16.98
C ASN A 292 24.38 30.68 17.79
N GLN A 293 23.96 30.62 19.04
CA GLN A 293 24.04 29.41 19.85
C GLN A 293 22.65 28.78 19.97
N GLY A 294 22.51 27.52 19.60
CA GLY A 294 21.25 26.79 19.63
C GLY A 294 21.34 25.55 20.50
N ILE A 295 20.27 25.28 21.27
CA ILE A 295 20.05 24.02 21.96
C ILE A 295 18.87 23.32 21.26
N GLY A 296 19.08 22.07 20.85
CA GLY A 296 18.01 21.25 20.28
C GLY A 296 16.93 20.98 21.32
N GLY A 297 15.67 21.12 20.93
CA GLY A 297 14.51 20.83 21.75
C GLY A 297 13.92 19.46 21.49
N LYS A 298 13.03 19.06 22.37
CA LYS A 298 12.12 17.93 22.22
C LYS A 298 10.69 18.43 22.40
N PHE A 299 9.77 17.88 21.63
CA PHE A 299 8.35 18.20 21.76
C PHE A 299 7.50 16.94 21.55
N GLU A 300 6.31 16.96 22.09
CA GLU A 300 5.34 15.89 21.94
C GLU A 300 4.93 15.80 20.47
N GLY A 301 4.98 14.58 19.95
CA GLY A 301 4.50 14.24 18.62
C GLY A 301 3.07 13.72 18.69
N ASP A 302 2.86 12.53 18.13
CA ASP A 302 1.56 11.88 18.17
C ASP A 302 1.24 11.36 19.58
N PHE A 303 0.03 11.58 20.03
CA PHE A 303 -0.49 10.99 21.26
C PHE A 303 -0.93 9.55 21.03
N GLY A 304 -0.58 8.66 21.95
CA GLY A 304 -1.00 7.26 21.94
C GLY A 304 -2.43 7.09 22.40
N VAL A 305 -3.20 6.25 21.70
CA VAL A 305 -4.56 5.87 22.06
C VAL A 305 -4.57 4.41 22.49
N GLU A 306 -4.49 4.15 23.80
CA GLU A 306 -4.34 2.79 24.34
C GLU A 306 -5.56 1.88 24.08
N ASP A 307 -6.76 2.44 24.08
CA ASP A 307 -8.03 1.71 23.89
C ASP A 307 -8.40 1.52 22.41
N LEU A 308 -7.49 1.85 21.50
CA LEU A 308 -7.71 1.70 20.07
C LEU A 308 -7.94 0.24 19.70
N SER A 309 -9.00 -0.01 18.94
CA SER A 309 -9.37 -1.33 18.46
C SER A 309 -9.77 -1.31 16.98
N TRP A 310 -10.23 -2.44 16.48
CA TRP A 310 -10.66 -2.62 15.10
C TRP A 310 -11.84 -1.70 14.73
N GLU A 311 -11.72 -0.99 13.60
CA GLU A 311 -12.90 -0.43 12.92
C GLU A 311 -13.80 -1.59 12.49
N THR A 312 -15.08 -1.51 12.80
CA THR A 312 -16.06 -2.57 12.53
C THR A 312 -17.10 -2.08 11.53
N VAL A 313 -17.33 -2.89 10.50
CA VAL A 313 -18.36 -2.65 9.49
C VAL A 313 -19.41 -3.73 9.58
N LYS A 314 -20.66 -3.35 9.88
CA LYS A 314 -21.85 -4.20 9.84
C LYS A 314 -22.43 -4.13 8.44
N LYS A 315 -22.49 -5.28 7.74
CA LYS A 315 -22.98 -5.37 6.37
C LYS A 315 -24.22 -6.25 6.31
N THR A 316 -25.24 -5.74 5.65
CA THR A 316 -26.45 -6.50 5.30
C THR A 316 -26.62 -6.44 3.78
N ASP A 317 -26.87 -7.57 3.17
CA ASP A 317 -27.13 -7.67 1.73
C ASP A 317 -28.33 -8.58 1.51
N ILE A 318 -29.28 -8.15 0.65
CA ILE A 318 -30.43 -8.92 0.21
C ILE A 318 -30.50 -8.80 -1.31
N GLY A 319 -30.50 -9.94 -2.00
CA GLY A 319 -30.43 -9.97 -3.44
C GLY A 319 -31.42 -10.93 -4.08
N VAL A 320 -31.80 -10.63 -5.31
CA VAL A 320 -32.59 -11.49 -6.19
C VAL A 320 -31.89 -11.66 -7.53
N GLU A 321 -31.84 -12.88 -8.02
CA GLU A 321 -31.33 -13.22 -9.33
C GLU A 321 -32.46 -13.82 -10.18
N ILE A 322 -32.71 -13.23 -11.33
CA ILE A 322 -33.79 -13.63 -12.25
C ILE A 322 -33.15 -13.93 -13.61
N GLY A 323 -33.34 -15.13 -14.11
CA GLY A 323 -33.02 -15.52 -15.48
C GLY A 323 -34.30 -15.72 -16.28
N LEU A 324 -34.34 -15.14 -17.46
CA LEU A 324 -35.49 -15.24 -18.37
C LEU A 324 -35.04 -15.84 -19.71
N TRP A 325 -35.77 -16.83 -20.21
CA TRP A 325 -35.54 -17.47 -21.51
C TRP A 325 -34.11 -17.94 -21.77
N ASP A 326 -33.37 -18.25 -20.72
CA ASP A 326 -31.93 -18.58 -20.76
C ASP A 326 -31.01 -17.53 -21.45
N CYS A 327 -31.54 -16.33 -21.74
CA CYS A 327 -30.80 -15.29 -22.45
C CYS A 327 -30.70 -13.94 -21.70
N VAL A 328 -31.63 -13.66 -20.79
CA VAL A 328 -31.64 -12.44 -20.00
C VAL A 328 -31.37 -12.78 -18.53
N ASN A 329 -30.34 -12.21 -17.94
CA ASN A 329 -30.02 -12.35 -16.52
C ASN A 329 -30.10 -10.96 -15.83
N ILE A 330 -30.95 -10.86 -14.82
CA ILE A 330 -31.17 -9.68 -14.01
C ILE A 330 -30.73 -10.02 -12.59
N GLN A 331 -29.87 -9.17 -12.01
CA GLN A 331 -29.48 -9.23 -10.62
C GLN A 331 -29.75 -7.88 -9.96
N ALA A 332 -30.43 -7.91 -8.83
CA ALA A 332 -30.71 -6.72 -8.04
C ALA A 332 -30.33 -6.99 -6.58
N ASP A 333 -29.58 -6.07 -5.99
CA ASP A 333 -29.10 -6.16 -4.63
C ASP A 333 -29.44 -4.88 -3.88
N TYR A 334 -29.93 -5.04 -2.67
CA TYR A 334 -30.02 -3.99 -1.66
C TYR A 334 -28.96 -4.26 -0.59
N PHE A 335 -28.09 -3.31 -0.37
CA PHE A 335 -27.09 -3.41 0.68
C PHE A 335 -27.16 -2.24 1.64
N HIS A 336 -26.84 -2.51 2.88
CA HIS A 336 -26.72 -1.53 3.95
C HIS A 336 -25.43 -1.77 4.74
N GLU A 337 -24.64 -0.70 4.90
CA GLU A 337 -23.39 -0.73 5.68
C GLU A 337 -23.44 0.30 6.79
N LYS A 338 -23.05 -0.12 8.00
CA LYS A 338 -22.81 0.77 9.14
C LYS A 338 -21.40 0.56 9.64
N ARG A 339 -20.62 1.64 9.68
CA ARG A 339 -19.24 1.65 10.17
C ARG A 339 -19.19 2.25 11.56
N GLU A 340 -18.46 1.60 12.47
CA GLU A 340 -18.29 1.99 13.85
C GLU A 340 -16.78 1.94 14.20
N ASP A 341 -16.39 2.69 15.24
CA ASP A 341 -15.01 2.75 15.75
C ASP A 341 -13.97 3.22 14.70
N ILE A 342 -14.37 4.19 13.86
CA ILE A 342 -13.50 4.76 12.83
C ILE A 342 -12.43 5.62 13.50
N PHE A 343 -11.16 5.30 13.25
CA PHE A 343 -10.05 6.13 13.71
C PHE A 343 -10.02 7.47 12.98
N MET A 344 -10.13 8.56 13.74
CA MET A 344 -10.15 9.92 13.21
C MET A 344 -9.27 10.84 14.07
N GLN A 345 -8.56 11.76 13.40
CA GLN A 345 -7.83 12.81 14.08
C GLN A 345 -8.80 13.87 14.62
N ARG A 346 -8.66 14.25 15.88
CA ARG A 346 -9.42 15.35 16.47
C ARG A 346 -8.97 16.69 15.88
N LYS A 347 -9.92 17.42 15.27
CA LYS A 347 -9.68 18.76 14.72
C LYS A 347 -10.37 19.89 15.54
N THR A 348 -10.99 19.54 16.65
CA THR A 348 -11.78 20.46 17.47
C THR A 348 -11.02 21.02 18.68
N ILE A 349 -9.74 20.75 18.80
CA ILE A 349 -8.92 21.28 19.89
C ILE A 349 -8.52 22.70 19.54
N PRO A 350 -8.85 23.70 20.38
CA PRO A 350 -8.48 25.08 20.13
C PRO A 350 -6.95 25.25 20.15
N GLU A 351 -6.43 26.11 19.28
CA GLU A 351 -4.99 26.44 19.20
C GLU A 351 -4.45 26.97 20.54
N THR A 352 -5.29 27.56 21.37
CA THR A 352 -4.97 28.03 22.73
C THR A 352 -4.55 26.92 23.69
N ALA A 353 -4.84 25.65 23.36
CA ALA A 353 -4.37 24.50 24.14
C ALA A 353 -2.86 24.24 24.01
N GLY A 354 -2.18 24.90 23.06
CA GLY A 354 -0.74 24.86 22.91
C GLY A 354 -0.16 23.59 22.29
N PHE A 355 -1.00 22.70 21.73
CA PHE A 355 -0.50 21.52 21.02
C PHE A 355 -0.03 21.89 19.61
N ASN A 356 1.15 21.42 19.25
CA ASN A 356 1.67 21.59 17.88
C ASN A 356 1.04 20.64 16.86
N THR A 357 0.45 19.54 17.34
CA THR A 357 -0.27 18.53 16.55
C THR A 357 -1.58 18.20 17.23
N ASN A 358 -2.63 17.93 16.46
CA ASN A 358 -3.89 17.45 17.03
C ASN A 358 -3.71 16.00 17.51
N PRO A 359 -4.04 15.71 18.77
CA PRO A 359 -3.98 14.38 19.35
C PRO A 359 -4.98 13.41 18.69
#